data_0ec03c121af509b1727d49ed10767181
#
_entry.id   0ec03c121af509b1727d49ed10767181
#
_cell.length_a   1.000
_cell.length_b   1.000
_cell.length_c   1.000
_cell.angle_alpha   90.00
_cell.angle_beta   90.00
_cell.angle_gamma   90.00
#
_symmetry.space_group_name_H-M   'P 1'
#
loop_
_entity.id
_entity.type
_entity.pdbx_description
1 polymer ?
#
loop_
_entity_poly.entity_id
_entity_poly.type
_entity_poly.pdbx_seq_one_letter_code
_entity_poly.pdbx_strand_id
1 'polypeptide(L)'
;MQASTPVLPEAARRLAAWCAVLLLLAGVVYVGIRLVAEFRTAVVPVLLALLGTALLGPLHRRLVKAGVHRSVAAGLTCVAVVAVVGGAVYIVVAALIDTGDEIVASLKEAARGVSAHFGAAGTSLDDLASNARELLGKFGGTAASGVISGVSVVGESIAMAVLALLLVFFFLRDSDKAAGTLRSLAPRGAADTLEAMARRALRAVEGFMRGTTLIALIDALCITVGLLVLDVPGAAGLGALVFVGAYIPYLGAFISGALAVLVALADRGFVIALWALGVVLAVQVLEGHVLQPMIQSRTVQMHPAVVMVTITAGASVAGILGMLLAVPLTAAAFGIIQELRTRYADEEPSPGPSSQEA
;
A
#
# COMPACT_ATOMS: atom_id res chain seq x y z
N MET A 1 -51.77 -37.31 3.99
CA MET A 1 -50.82 -36.18 3.96
C MET A 1 -50.04 -36.28 2.64
N GLN A 2 -50.43 -35.48 1.63
CA GLN A 2 -49.76 -35.46 0.33
C GLN A 2 -48.46 -34.69 0.49
N ALA A 3 -47.33 -35.37 0.27
CA ALA A 3 -46.05 -34.76 0.15
C ALA A 3 -46.06 -33.88 -1.10
N SER A 4 -46.03 -32.54 -0.91
CA SER A 4 -45.93 -31.60 -2.02
C SER A 4 -44.61 -31.83 -2.74
N THR A 5 -44.68 -32.31 -3.98
CA THR A 5 -43.51 -32.40 -4.86
C THR A 5 -42.88 -31.03 -4.99
N PRO A 6 -41.56 -30.88 -4.78
CA PRO A 6 -40.90 -29.58 -4.88
C PRO A 6 -41.03 -29.06 -6.31
N VAL A 7 -41.59 -27.88 -6.46
CA VAL A 7 -41.93 -27.21 -7.73
C VAL A 7 -40.69 -26.87 -8.58
N LEU A 8 -39.46 -26.96 -8.00
CA LEU A 8 -38.21 -26.63 -8.67
C LEU A 8 -37.31 -27.85 -8.77
N PRO A 9 -36.65 -28.09 -9.94
CA PRO A 9 -35.60 -29.11 -10.10
C PRO A 9 -34.47 -28.87 -9.09
N GLU A 10 -33.83 -29.96 -8.64
CA GLU A 10 -32.72 -29.87 -7.67
C GLU A 10 -31.58 -28.94 -8.12
N ALA A 11 -31.27 -28.95 -9.42
CA ALA A 11 -30.28 -28.05 -10.00
C ALA A 11 -30.65 -26.57 -9.84
N ALA A 12 -31.93 -26.22 -10.06
CA ALA A 12 -32.42 -24.85 -9.89
C ALA A 12 -32.39 -24.40 -8.42
N ARG A 13 -32.70 -25.32 -7.49
CA ARG A 13 -32.64 -25.05 -6.04
C ARG A 13 -31.18 -24.85 -5.56
N ARG A 14 -30.24 -25.66 -6.06
CA ARG A 14 -28.79 -25.47 -5.77
C ARG A 14 -28.29 -24.13 -6.33
N LEU A 15 -28.68 -23.81 -7.58
CA LEU A 15 -28.31 -22.53 -8.19
C LEU A 15 -28.87 -21.35 -7.40
N ALA A 16 -30.16 -21.41 -7.02
CA ALA A 16 -30.79 -20.36 -6.20
C ALA A 16 -30.10 -20.22 -4.83
N ALA A 17 -29.70 -21.32 -4.18
CA ALA A 17 -28.97 -21.28 -2.92
C ALA A 17 -27.59 -20.62 -3.09
N TRP A 18 -26.85 -20.96 -4.13
CA TRP A 18 -25.58 -20.30 -4.44
C TRP A 18 -25.74 -18.81 -4.74
N CYS A 19 -26.75 -18.44 -5.55
CA CYS A 19 -27.06 -17.03 -5.80
C CYS A 19 -27.42 -16.28 -4.50
N ALA A 20 -28.23 -16.88 -3.62
CA ALA A 20 -28.58 -16.28 -2.34
C ALA A 20 -27.35 -16.08 -1.45
N VAL A 21 -26.46 -17.05 -1.34
CA VAL A 21 -25.20 -16.96 -0.58
C VAL A 21 -24.31 -15.86 -1.16
N LEU A 22 -24.17 -15.80 -2.50
CA LEU A 22 -23.36 -14.76 -3.16
C LEU A 22 -23.94 -13.36 -2.95
N LEU A 23 -25.27 -13.21 -3.02
CA LEU A 23 -25.95 -11.93 -2.77
C LEU A 23 -25.81 -11.50 -1.31
N LEU A 24 -25.95 -12.43 -0.35
CA LEU A 24 -25.72 -12.14 1.06
C LEU A 24 -24.28 -11.72 1.32
N LEU A 25 -23.31 -12.45 0.73
CA LEU A 25 -21.88 -12.11 0.85
C LEU A 25 -21.60 -10.73 0.24
N ALA A 26 -22.12 -10.46 -0.96
CA ALA A 26 -21.99 -9.16 -1.62
C ALA A 26 -22.64 -8.04 -0.77
N GLY A 27 -23.80 -8.30 -0.17
CA GLY A 27 -24.47 -7.37 0.74
C GLY A 27 -23.65 -7.06 1.98
N VAL A 28 -23.07 -8.07 2.62
CA VAL A 28 -22.20 -7.90 3.80
C VAL A 28 -20.94 -7.10 3.42
N VAL A 29 -20.32 -7.41 2.29
CA VAL A 29 -19.15 -6.68 1.77
C VAL A 29 -19.53 -5.22 1.45
N TYR A 30 -20.66 -4.99 0.80
CA TYR A 30 -21.15 -3.65 0.49
C TYR A 30 -21.38 -2.81 1.76
N VAL A 31 -22.10 -3.37 2.75
CA VAL A 31 -22.33 -2.71 4.05
C VAL A 31 -21.00 -2.44 4.75
N GLY A 32 -20.07 -3.40 4.74
CA GLY A 32 -18.72 -3.22 5.29
C GLY A 32 -17.97 -2.06 4.64
N ILE A 33 -17.98 -1.98 3.31
CA ILE A 33 -17.35 -0.87 2.57
C ILE A 33 -18.01 0.47 2.92
N ARG A 34 -19.34 0.51 2.98
CA ARG A 34 -20.08 1.74 3.37
C ARG A 34 -19.75 2.18 4.78
N LEU A 35 -19.67 1.26 5.74
CA LEU A 35 -19.28 1.55 7.11
C LEU A 35 -17.84 2.09 7.19
N VAL A 36 -16.90 1.45 6.49
CA VAL A 36 -15.51 1.92 6.43
C VAL A 36 -15.43 3.32 5.82
N ALA A 37 -16.20 3.60 4.75
CA ALA A 37 -16.23 4.91 4.11
C ALA A 37 -16.82 5.99 5.02
N GLU A 38 -17.87 5.69 5.76
CA GLU A 38 -18.53 6.61 6.71
C GLU A 38 -17.63 6.90 7.91
N PHE A 39 -17.01 5.85 8.48
CA PHE A 39 -16.14 5.95 9.66
C PHE A 39 -14.66 6.02 9.29
N ARG A 40 -14.31 6.50 8.08
CA ARG A 40 -12.93 6.53 7.57
C ARG A 40 -11.96 7.24 8.52
N THR A 41 -12.38 8.32 9.18
CA THR A 41 -11.57 9.08 10.13
C THR A 41 -11.14 8.29 11.36
N ALA A 42 -11.93 7.29 11.76
CA ALA A 42 -11.59 6.39 12.86
C ALA A 42 -10.92 5.09 12.35
N VAL A 43 -11.41 4.51 11.26
CA VAL A 43 -10.95 3.21 10.74
C VAL A 43 -9.56 3.31 10.12
N VAL A 44 -9.28 4.37 9.33
CA VAL A 44 -8.00 4.51 8.63
C VAL A 44 -6.81 4.57 9.61
N PRO A 45 -6.82 5.38 10.68
CA PRO A 45 -5.74 5.36 11.67
C PRO A 45 -5.53 4.01 12.33
N VAL A 46 -6.60 3.27 12.62
CA VAL A 46 -6.52 1.92 13.20
C VAL A 46 -5.85 0.96 12.22
N LEU A 47 -6.24 0.97 10.95
CA LEU A 47 -5.63 0.12 9.92
C LEU A 47 -4.16 0.50 9.67
N LEU A 48 -3.83 1.79 9.61
CA LEU A 48 -2.45 2.26 9.54
C LEU A 48 -1.63 1.81 10.75
N ALA A 49 -2.23 1.86 11.94
CA ALA A 49 -1.57 1.39 13.16
C ALA A 49 -1.34 -0.12 13.15
N LEU A 50 -2.26 -0.91 12.62
CA LEU A 50 -2.06 -2.35 12.44
C LEU A 50 -0.93 -2.65 11.45
N LEU A 51 -0.86 -1.92 10.31
CA LEU A 51 0.24 -2.01 9.37
C LEU A 51 1.58 -1.62 10.01
N GLY A 52 1.60 -0.47 10.68
CA GLY A 52 2.77 0.00 11.41
C GLY A 52 3.24 -1.01 12.46
N THR A 53 2.31 -1.60 13.21
CA THR A 53 2.61 -2.64 14.20
C THR A 53 3.16 -3.90 13.55
N ALA A 54 2.63 -4.32 12.41
CA ALA A 54 3.12 -5.46 11.66
C ALA A 54 4.55 -5.21 11.13
N LEU A 55 4.82 -4.01 10.59
CA LEU A 55 6.13 -3.61 10.09
C LEU A 55 7.16 -3.52 11.22
N LEU A 56 6.78 -2.90 12.33
CA LEU A 56 7.70 -2.54 13.41
C LEU A 56 7.81 -3.62 14.50
N GLY A 57 6.89 -4.58 14.52
CA GLY A 57 6.86 -5.67 15.49
C GLY A 57 8.20 -6.41 15.64
N PRO A 58 8.92 -6.72 14.56
CA PRO A 58 10.24 -7.36 14.65
C PRO A 58 11.29 -6.51 15.37
N LEU A 59 11.31 -5.21 15.09
CA LEU A 59 12.23 -4.28 15.75
C LEU A 59 11.92 -4.19 17.25
N HIS A 60 10.65 -3.97 17.57
CA HIS A 60 10.17 -3.97 18.95
C HIS A 60 10.52 -5.26 19.70
N ARG A 61 10.26 -6.43 19.10
CA ARG A 61 10.61 -7.74 19.69
C ARG A 61 12.11 -7.91 19.90
N ARG A 62 12.98 -7.37 19.02
CA ARG A 62 14.44 -7.39 19.21
C ARG A 62 14.86 -6.52 20.39
N LEU A 63 14.30 -5.32 20.53
CA LEU A 63 14.58 -4.43 21.66
C LEU A 63 14.14 -5.06 23.00
N VAL A 64 12.96 -5.65 23.07
CA VAL A 64 12.47 -6.35 24.26
C VAL A 64 13.37 -7.56 24.59
N LYS A 65 13.80 -8.35 23.60
CA LYS A 65 14.73 -9.46 23.80
C LYS A 65 16.12 -9.00 24.27
N ALA A 66 16.53 -7.78 23.92
CA ALA A 66 17.76 -7.15 24.40
C ALA A 66 17.62 -6.58 25.84
N GLY A 67 16.49 -6.80 26.51
CA GLY A 67 16.28 -6.39 27.90
C GLY A 67 15.62 -5.01 28.05
N VAL A 68 15.24 -4.34 26.96
CA VAL A 68 14.57 -3.03 27.03
C VAL A 68 13.12 -3.24 27.49
N HIS A 69 12.68 -2.42 28.48
CA HIS A 69 11.29 -2.45 28.96
C HIS A 69 10.30 -2.20 27.81
N ARG A 70 9.20 -2.95 27.76
CA ARG A 70 8.22 -2.96 26.64
C ARG A 70 7.73 -1.58 26.22
N SER A 71 7.38 -0.72 27.18
CA SER A 71 6.93 0.64 26.89
C SER A 71 8.03 1.50 26.26
N VAL A 72 9.27 1.36 26.74
CA VAL A 72 10.42 2.07 26.20
C VAL A 72 10.76 1.55 24.81
N ALA A 73 10.74 0.23 24.58
CA ALA A 73 10.93 -0.38 23.26
C ALA A 73 9.88 0.10 22.26
N ALA A 74 8.59 0.16 22.65
CA ALA A 74 7.53 0.70 21.81
C ALA A 74 7.76 2.19 21.50
N GLY A 75 8.11 3.01 22.50
CA GLY A 75 8.42 4.42 22.31
C GLY A 75 9.61 4.65 21.37
N LEU A 76 10.73 3.94 21.57
CA LEU A 76 11.91 4.03 20.70
C LEU A 76 11.57 3.62 19.25
N THR A 77 10.76 2.58 19.10
CA THR A 77 10.31 2.12 17.76
C THR A 77 9.46 3.19 17.07
N CYS A 78 8.55 3.84 17.78
CA CYS A 78 7.75 4.94 17.25
C CYS A 78 8.61 6.16 16.89
N VAL A 79 9.55 6.52 17.74
CA VAL A 79 10.51 7.63 17.46
C VAL A 79 11.35 7.32 16.23
N ALA A 80 11.82 6.08 16.09
CA ALA A 80 12.60 5.67 14.91
C ALA A 80 11.80 5.83 13.61
N VAL A 81 10.50 5.46 13.62
CA VAL A 81 9.63 5.65 12.44
C VAL A 81 9.41 7.13 12.15
N VAL A 82 9.11 7.93 13.15
CA VAL A 82 8.95 9.38 12.98
C VAL A 82 10.21 10.00 12.41
N ALA A 83 11.38 9.57 12.89
CA ALA A 83 12.67 10.06 12.38
C ALA A 83 12.90 9.64 10.91
N VAL A 84 12.61 8.38 10.55
CA VAL A 84 12.78 7.88 9.17
C VAL A 84 11.79 8.53 8.22
N VAL A 85 10.49 8.48 8.55
CA VAL A 85 9.43 9.04 7.68
C VAL A 85 9.52 10.56 7.62
N GLY A 86 9.69 11.22 8.77
CA GLY A 86 9.86 12.67 8.86
C GLY A 86 11.12 13.15 8.14
N GLY A 87 12.24 12.41 8.27
CA GLY A 87 13.47 12.68 7.55
C GLY A 87 13.30 12.52 6.03
N ALA A 88 12.65 11.44 5.59
CA ALA A 88 12.36 11.23 4.17
C ALA A 88 11.46 12.36 3.60
N VAL A 89 10.39 12.72 4.30
CA VAL A 89 9.51 13.82 3.90
C VAL A 89 10.28 15.15 3.87
N TYR A 90 11.11 15.44 4.87
CA TYR A 90 11.95 16.64 4.90
C TYR A 90 12.89 16.70 3.69
N ILE A 91 13.58 15.59 3.37
CA ILE A 91 14.50 15.53 2.21
C ILE A 91 13.74 15.75 0.90
N VAL A 92 12.55 15.13 0.74
CA VAL A 92 11.70 15.31 -0.45
C VAL A 92 11.24 16.76 -0.58
N VAL A 93 10.75 17.36 0.50
CA VAL A 93 10.26 18.74 0.49
C VAL A 93 11.40 19.71 0.21
N ALA A 94 12.57 19.55 0.85
CA ALA A 94 13.74 20.37 0.59
C ALA A 94 14.18 20.28 -0.88
N ALA A 95 14.28 19.06 -1.42
CA ALA A 95 14.64 18.86 -2.83
C ALA A 95 13.61 19.49 -3.79
N LEU A 96 12.31 19.40 -3.49
CA LEU A 96 11.27 20.04 -4.30
C LEU A 96 11.29 21.57 -4.25
N ILE A 97 11.63 22.15 -3.10
CA ILE A 97 11.76 23.62 -2.96
C ILE A 97 12.98 24.09 -3.74
N ASP A 98 14.12 23.40 -3.61
CA ASP A 98 15.38 23.80 -4.25
C ASP A 98 15.32 23.66 -5.80
N THR A 99 14.59 22.65 -6.30
CA THR A 99 14.56 22.32 -7.74
C THR A 99 13.25 22.71 -8.42
N GLY A 100 12.24 23.13 -7.66
CA GLY A 100 10.87 23.37 -8.18
C GLY A 100 10.77 24.43 -9.27
N ASP A 101 11.46 25.55 -9.13
CA ASP A 101 11.46 26.64 -10.09
C ASP A 101 12.18 26.25 -11.40
N GLU A 102 13.23 25.47 -11.30
CA GLU A 102 13.98 24.94 -12.44
C GLU A 102 13.16 23.91 -13.23
N ILE A 103 12.43 23.01 -12.53
CA ILE A 103 11.52 22.05 -13.17
C ILE A 103 10.44 22.79 -13.98
N VAL A 104 9.82 23.82 -13.42
CA VAL A 104 8.78 24.61 -14.08
C VAL A 104 9.34 25.36 -15.29
N ALA A 105 10.54 25.95 -15.18
CA ALA A 105 11.21 26.64 -16.28
C ALA A 105 11.54 25.70 -17.45
N SER A 106 12.10 24.53 -17.15
CA SER A 106 12.52 23.56 -18.16
C SER A 106 11.35 22.81 -18.79
N LEU A 107 10.26 22.59 -18.06
CA LEU A 107 9.03 22.06 -18.63
C LEU A 107 8.45 23.03 -19.68
N LYS A 108 8.52 24.35 -19.42
CA LYS A 108 8.14 25.39 -20.38
C LYS A 108 9.04 25.41 -21.60
N GLU A 109 10.34 25.18 -21.42
CA GLU A 109 11.32 25.17 -22.50
C GLU A 109 11.21 23.90 -23.35
N ALA A 110 11.06 22.74 -22.73
CA ALA A 110 10.81 21.48 -23.42
C ALA A 110 9.50 21.53 -24.23
N ALA A 111 8.41 22.08 -23.66
CA ALA A 111 7.15 22.27 -24.38
C ALA A 111 7.31 23.20 -25.60
N ARG A 112 8.09 24.28 -25.49
CA ARG A 112 8.41 25.16 -26.63
C ARG A 112 9.27 24.46 -27.69
N GLY A 113 10.26 23.66 -27.28
CA GLY A 113 11.12 22.91 -28.18
C GLY A 113 10.35 21.87 -28.99
N VAL A 114 9.42 21.14 -28.33
CA VAL A 114 8.56 20.15 -29.00
C VAL A 114 7.59 20.81 -29.96
N SER A 115 6.96 21.93 -29.59
CA SER A 115 6.05 22.67 -30.45
C SER A 115 6.75 23.25 -31.68
N ALA A 116 8.03 23.63 -31.59
CA ALA A 116 8.84 24.11 -32.71
C ALA A 116 9.21 23.01 -33.69
N HIS A 117 9.36 21.74 -33.26
CA HIS A 117 9.78 20.62 -34.12
C HIS A 117 8.62 19.80 -34.71
N PHE A 118 7.45 19.78 -34.07
CA PHE A 118 6.33 18.89 -34.45
C PHE A 118 5.09 19.60 -35.01
N GLY A 119 5.12 20.92 -35.28
CA GLY A 119 4.08 21.66 -35.99
C GLY A 119 2.65 21.41 -35.47
N ALA A 120 1.72 20.99 -36.31
CA ALA A 120 0.30 20.82 -35.99
C ALA A 120 -0.05 19.78 -34.90
N ALA A 121 0.90 18.95 -34.47
CA ALA A 121 0.72 18.08 -33.29
C ALA A 121 0.87 18.86 -31.96
N GLY A 122 1.25 20.15 -32.02
CA GLY A 122 1.47 21.00 -30.85
C GLY A 122 0.22 21.34 -30.06
N THR A 123 -0.98 21.29 -30.66
CA THR A 123 -2.23 21.62 -29.96
C THR A 123 -2.56 20.62 -28.85
N SER A 124 -2.28 19.35 -29.03
CA SER A 124 -2.47 18.32 -27.99
C SER A 124 -1.41 18.38 -26.89
N LEU A 125 -0.22 18.94 -27.18
CA LEU A 125 0.86 19.11 -26.21
C LEU A 125 0.70 20.40 -25.41
N ASP A 126 0.11 21.45 -25.97
CA ASP A 126 -0.32 22.66 -25.24
C ASP A 126 -1.46 22.34 -24.28
N ASP A 127 -2.38 21.45 -24.64
CA ASP A 127 -3.42 20.92 -23.75
C ASP A 127 -2.83 20.05 -22.63
N LEU A 128 -1.85 19.21 -22.93
CA LEU A 128 -1.10 18.45 -21.93
C LEU A 128 -0.27 19.36 -21.00
N ALA A 129 0.38 20.38 -21.55
CA ALA A 129 1.13 21.35 -20.76
C ALA A 129 0.21 22.27 -19.93
N SER A 130 -0.98 22.61 -20.44
CA SER A 130 -1.99 23.36 -19.67
C SER A 130 -2.61 22.50 -18.57
N ASN A 131 -2.92 21.24 -18.84
CA ASN A 131 -3.40 20.28 -17.85
C ASN A 131 -2.32 19.96 -16.79
N ALA A 132 -1.05 19.83 -17.17
CA ALA A 132 0.07 19.70 -16.25
C ALA A 132 0.25 20.98 -15.40
N ARG A 133 0.08 22.16 -15.98
CA ARG A 133 0.09 23.44 -15.24
C ARG A 133 -1.12 23.57 -14.32
N GLU A 134 -2.29 23.12 -14.75
CA GLU A 134 -3.49 23.11 -13.91
C GLU A 134 -3.34 22.13 -12.75
N LEU A 135 -2.74 20.95 -12.98
CA LEU A 135 -2.40 20.00 -11.93
C LEU A 135 -1.31 20.55 -11.00
N LEU A 136 -0.21 21.08 -11.53
CA LEU A 136 0.85 21.74 -10.74
C LEU A 136 0.32 23.00 -10.04
N GLY A 137 -0.56 23.78 -10.69
CA GLY A 137 -1.26 24.90 -10.09
C GLY A 137 -2.26 24.49 -9.02
N LYS A 138 -2.94 23.36 -9.18
CA LYS A 138 -3.78 22.77 -8.13
C LYS A 138 -2.94 22.25 -6.96
N PHE A 139 -1.77 21.65 -7.23
CA PHE A 139 -0.83 21.24 -6.19
C PHE A 139 -0.05 22.42 -5.59
N GLY A 140 0.39 23.40 -6.39
CA GLY A 140 1.13 24.59 -5.95
C GLY A 140 0.26 25.78 -5.54
N GLY A 141 -0.88 26.00 -6.21
CA GLY A 141 -1.87 27.04 -5.86
C GLY A 141 -2.66 26.70 -4.60
N THR A 142 -2.76 25.41 -4.24
CA THR A 142 -3.23 24.98 -2.91
C THR A 142 -2.23 25.42 -1.83
N ALA A 143 -0.96 25.59 -2.15
CA ALA A 143 0.03 26.15 -1.21
C ALA A 143 -0.10 27.67 -1.03
N ALA A 144 -0.53 28.44 -2.05
CA ALA A 144 -0.59 29.91 -1.98
C ALA A 144 -1.98 30.47 -1.66
N SER A 145 -3.08 29.85 -2.13
CA SER A 145 -4.47 30.25 -1.80
C SER A 145 -5.11 29.40 -0.70
N GLY A 146 -4.44 28.34 -0.28
CA GLY A 146 -4.87 27.34 0.69
C GLY A 146 -4.37 27.54 2.11
N VAL A 147 -3.93 28.76 2.50
CA VAL A 147 -3.53 28.96 3.90
C VAL A 147 -4.69 28.65 4.87
N ILE A 148 -5.93 28.84 4.48
CA ILE A 148 -7.09 28.53 5.34
C ILE A 148 -7.60 27.10 5.10
N SER A 149 -7.73 26.63 3.86
CA SER A 149 -8.12 25.24 3.55
C SER A 149 -6.95 24.26 3.67
N GLY A 150 -5.72 24.70 3.41
CA GLY A 150 -4.51 23.90 3.62
C GLY A 150 -4.24 23.60 5.11
N VAL A 151 -4.49 24.54 6.00
CA VAL A 151 -4.35 24.32 7.47
C VAL A 151 -5.31 23.23 7.95
N SER A 152 -6.53 23.14 7.43
CA SER A 152 -7.46 22.09 7.84
C SER A 152 -7.04 20.71 7.32
N VAL A 153 -6.60 20.59 6.07
CA VAL A 153 -6.14 19.31 5.47
C VAL A 153 -4.84 18.84 6.13
N VAL A 154 -3.89 19.75 6.36
CA VAL A 154 -2.64 19.43 7.08
C VAL A 154 -2.94 19.09 8.52
N GLY A 155 -3.82 19.85 9.19
CA GLY A 155 -4.23 19.58 10.58
C GLY A 155 -4.92 18.23 10.73
N GLU A 156 -5.83 17.86 9.82
CA GLU A 156 -6.48 16.54 9.80
C GLU A 156 -5.47 15.41 9.55
N SER A 157 -4.54 15.62 8.62
CA SER A 157 -3.49 14.65 8.32
C SER A 157 -2.54 14.44 9.50
N ILE A 158 -2.14 15.51 10.19
CA ILE A 158 -1.32 15.43 11.40
C ILE A 158 -2.09 14.74 12.53
N ALA A 159 -3.35 15.10 12.77
CA ALA A 159 -4.17 14.47 13.80
C ALA A 159 -4.32 12.95 13.53
N MET A 160 -4.56 12.57 12.27
CA MET A 160 -4.63 11.16 11.84
C MET A 160 -3.30 10.43 12.05
N ALA A 161 -2.18 11.04 11.69
CA ALA A 161 -0.84 10.48 11.88
C ALA A 161 -0.49 10.31 13.36
N VAL A 162 -0.80 11.31 14.20
CA VAL A 162 -0.61 11.24 15.66
C VAL A 162 -1.47 10.14 16.27
N LEU A 163 -2.74 10.03 15.88
CA LEU A 163 -3.63 8.98 16.35
C LEU A 163 -3.11 7.60 15.92
N ALA A 164 -2.71 7.44 14.66
CA ALA A 164 -2.13 6.19 14.17
C ALA A 164 -0.85 5.82 14.95
N LEU A 165 0.04 6.78 15.21
CA LEU A 165 1.27 6.56 15.96
C LEU A 165 1.01 6.17 17.43
N LEU A 166 0.06 6.82 18.10
CA LEU A 166 -0.38 6.45 19.44
C LEU A 166 -0.94 5.02 19.47
N LEU A 167 -1.76 4.66 18.48
CA LEU A 167 -2.28 3.30 18.37
C LEU A 167 -1.17 2.28 18.08
N VAL A 168 -0.18 2.59 17.23
CA VAL A 168 1.02 1.75 17.03
C VAL A 168 1.73 1.51 18.36
N PHE A 169 1.95 2.58 19.13
CA PHE A 169 2.58 2.47 20.45
C PHE A 169 1.81 1.52 21.37
N PHE A 170 0.50 1.67 21.47
CA PHE A 170 -0.33 0.80 22.31
C PHE A 170 -0.37 -0.65 21.80
N PHE A 171 -0.51 -0.85 20.51
CA PHE A 171 -0.53 -2.20 19.92
C PHE A 171 0.81 -2.93 20.09
N LEU A 172 1.94 -2.24 19.97
CA LEU A 172 3.25 -2.81 20.23
C LEU A 172 3.44 -3.13 21.72
N ARG A 173 3.06 -2.21 22.61
CA ARG A 173 3.19 -2.37 24.06
C ARG A 173 2.35 -3.52 24.59
N ASP A 174 1.09 -3.60 24.16
CA ASP A 174 0.10 -4.55 24.67
C ASP A 174 -0.08 -5.79 23.74
N SER A 175 0.85 -6.02 22.83
CA SER A 175 0.79 -7.11 21.83
C SER A 175 0.56 -8.50 22.42
N ASP A 176 1.08 -8.77 23.65
CA ASP A 176 0.90 -10.06 24.31
C ASP A 176 -0.52 -10.26 24.85
N LYS A 177 -1.26 -9.17 25.11
CA LYS A 177 -2.63 -9.24 25.62
C LYS A 177 -3.66 -9.45 24.50
N ALA A 178 -3.27 -9.12 23.24
CA ALA A 178 -4.18 -9.14 22.11
C ALA A 178 -4.82 -10.52 21.87
N ALA A 179 -4.06 -11.60 22.04
CA ALA A 179 -4.57 -12.97 21.90
C ALA A 179 -5.60 -13.30 23.00
N GLY A 180 -5.33 -12.89 24.25
CA GLY A 180 -6.26 -13.10 25.38
C GLY A 180 -7.56 -12.31 25.20
N THR A 181 -7.47 -11.05 24.75
CA THR A 181 -8.63 -10.21 24.46
C THR A 181 -9.46 -10.81 23.33
N LEU A 182 -8.80 -11.27 22.25
CA LEU A 182 -9.50 -11.91 21.14
C LEU A 182 -10.26 -13.17 21.59
N ARG A 183 -9.64 -13.99 22.42
CA ARG A 183 -10.28 -15.19 22.99
C ARG A 183 -11.47 -14.85 23.88
N SER A 184 -11.39 -13.78 24.67
CA SER A 184 -12.50 -13.36 25.56
C SER A 184 -13.72 -12.83 24.79
N LEU A 185 -13.52 -12.28 23.60
CA LEU A 185 -14.57 -11.77 22.73
C LEU A 185 -15.16 -12.84 21.81
N ALA A 186 -14.48 -13.95 21.63
CA ALA A 186 -14.89 -15.01 20.71
C ALA A 186 -16.06 -15.83 21.30
N PRO A 187 -17.05 -16.23 20.47
CA PRO A 187 -18.06 -17.19 20.87
C PRO A 187 -17.44 -18.52 21.33
N ARG A 188 -18.12 -19.21 22.29
CA ARG A 188 -17.65 -20.52 22.77
C ARG A 188 -17.50 -21.50 21.61
N GLY A 189 -16.31 -22.10 21.45
CA GLY A 189 -15.97 -23.03 20.38
C GLY A 189 -15.31 -22.40 19.13
N ALA A 190 -15.36 -21.07 18.95
CA ALA A 190 -14.73 -20.39 17.80
C ALA A 190 -13.40 -19.69 18.17
N ALA A 191 -13.02 -19.67 19.46
CA ALA A 191 -11.87 -18.90 19.94
C ALA A 191 -10.55 -19.33 19.28
N ASP A 192 -10.28 -20.62 19.17
CA ASP A 192 -9.03 -21.12 18.58
C ASP A 192 -8.98 -20.88 17.07
N THR A 193 -10.11 -20.99 16.38
CA THR A 193 -10.22 -20.68 14.95
C THR A 193 -9.99 -19.20 14.69
N LEU A 194 -10.63 -18.32 15.46
CA LEU A 194 -10.49 -16.88 15.32
C LEU A 194 -9.06 -16.41 15.63
N GLU A 195 -8.43 -16.98 16.65
CA GLU A 195 -7.02 -16.68 16.97
C GLU A 195 -6.07 -17.15 15.87
N ALA A 196 -6.29 -18.34 15.30
CA ALA A 196 -5.46 -18.85 14.20
C ALA A 196 -5.62 -17.98 12.94
N MET A 197 -6.85 -17.57 12.59
CA MET A 197 -7.13 -16.65 11.49
C MET A 197 -6.45 -15.30 11.69
N ALA A 198 -6.57 -14.70 12.88
CA ALA A 198 -5.93 -13.43 13.20
C ALA A 198 -4.40 -13.52 13.13
N ARG A 199 -3.80 -14.59 13.67
CA ARG A 199 -2.36 -14.83 13.57
C ARG A 199 -1.89 -15.03 12.13
N ARG A 200 -2.69 -15.70 11.29
CA ARG A 200 -2.38 -15.90 9.88
C ARG A 200 -2.44 -14.60 9.10
N ALA A 201 -3.49 -13.79 9.33
CA ALA A 201 -3.66 -12.46 8.75
C ALA A 201 -2.48 -11.55 9.12
N LEU A 202 -2.13 -11.46 10.41
CA LEU A 202 -1.00 -10.64 10.87
C LEU A 202 0.31 -11.08 10.24
N ARG A 203 0.59 -12.40 10.14
CA ARG A 203 1.79 -12.91 9.48
C ARG A 203 1.85 -12.57 8.00
N ALA A 204 0.71 -12.62 7.30
CA ALA A 204 0.62 -12.22 5.90
C ALA A 204 0.93 -10.73 5.71
N VAL A 205 0.35 -9.86 6.54
CA VAL A 205 0.64 -8.42 6.53
C VAL A 205 2.10 -8.14 6.89
N GLU A 206 2.63 -8.77 7.94
CA GLU A 206 4.02 -8.60 8.39
C GLU A 206 5.01 -9.02 7.29
N GLY A 207 4.76 -10.16 6.64
CA GLY A 207 5.58 -10.64 5.52
C GLY A 207 5.53 -9.70 4.33
N PHE A 208 4.33 -9.24 3.94
CA PHE A 208 4.15 -8.27 2.86
C PHE A 208 4.88 -6.95 3.16
N MET A 209 4.65 -6.35 4.33
CA MET A 209 5.26 -5.07 4.72
C MET A 209 6.78 -5.13 4.76
N ARG A 210 7.35 -6.22 5.29
CA ARG A 210 8.81 -6.42 5.28
C ARG A 210 9.36 -6.56 3.87
N GLY A 211 8.68 -7.35 3.02
CA GLY A 211 9.07 -7.53 1.63
C GLY A 211 9.06 -6.21 0.88
N THR A 212 7.96 -5.47 0.96
CA THR A 212 7.82 -4.15 0.33
C THR A 212 8.85 -3.16 0.84
N THR A 213 9.12 -3.12 2.16
CA THR A 213 10.15 -2.20 2.71
C THR A 213 11.55 -2.53 2.19
N LEU A 214 11.89 -3.80 2.06
CA LEU A 214 13.19 -4.21 1.54
C LEU A 214 13.33 -3.86 0.05
N ILE A 215 12.31 -4.12 -0.74
CA ILE A 215 12.25 -3.74 -2.16
C ILE A 215 12.37 -2.21 -2.28
N ALA A 216 11.55 -1.45 -1.55
CA ALA A 216 11.57 0.01 -1.55
C ALA A 216 12.96 0.59 -1.22
N LEU A 217 13.67 -0.03 -0.26
CA LEU A 217 15.02 0.40 0.10
C LEU A 217 16.02 0.13 -1.03
N ILE A 218 15.95 -1.04 -1.67
CA ILE A 218 16.83 -1.40 -2.78
C ILE A 218 16.58 -0.47 -3.97
N ASP A 219 15.32 -0.26 -4.34
CA ASP A 219 14.93 0.61 -5.46
C ASP A 219 15.36 2.05 -5.22
N ALA A 220 15.11 2.58 -4.01
CA ALA A 220 15.54 3.91 -3.64
C ALA A 220 17.06 4.07 -3.73
N LEU A 221 17.83 3.09 -3.23
CA LEU A 221 19.29 3.12 -3.31
C LEU A 221 19.78 3.03 -4.76
N CYS A 222 19.24 2.10 -5.57
CA CYS A 222 19.64 1.92 -6.96
C CYS A 222 19.36 3.17 -7.78
N ILE A 223 18.16 3.77 -7.63
CA ILE A 223 17.77 5.00 -8.34
C ILE A 223 18.63 6.17 -7.85
N THR A 224 18.82 6.33 -6.53
CA THR A 224 19.68 7.40 -6.00
C THR A 224 21.09 7.31 -6.57
N VAL A 225 21.71 6.12 -6.55
CA VAL A 225 23.06 5.92 -7.11
C VAL A 225 23.08 6.20 -8.61
N GLY A 226 22.10 5.71 -9.37
CA GLY A 226 22.00 5.99 -10.79
C GLY A 226 21.90 7.49 -11.10
N LEU A 227 21.07 8.22 -10.35
CA LEU A 227 20.90 9.67 -10.51
C LEU A 227 22.16 10.45 -10.05
N LEU A 228 22.86 10.00 -9.01
CA LEU A 228 24.15 10.58 -8.60
C LEU A 228 25.24 10.39 -9.67
N VAL A 229 25.32 9.23 -10.29
CA VAL A 229 26.26 8.97 -11.40
C VAL A 229 25.98 9.86 -12.61
N LEU A 230 24.71 10.22 -12.82
CA LEU A 230 24.28 11.14 -13.87
C LEU A 230 24.37 12.62 -13.45
N ASP A 231 24.90 12.91 -12.27
CA ASP A 231 24.94 14.25 -11.66
C ASP A 231 23.58 14.99 -11.66
N VAL A 232 22.49 14.26 -11.47
CA VAL A 232 21.15 14.86 -11.37
C VAL A 232 20.97 15.50 -10.00
N PRO A 233 20.58 16.79 -9.93
CA PRO A 233 20.36 17.45 -8.63
C PRO A 233 19.21 16.83 -7.87
N GLY A 234 19.26 16.90 -6.54
CA GLY A 234 18.19 16.35 -5.70
C GLY A 234 18.09 14.81 -5.72
N ALA A 235 19.09 14.07 -6.21
CA ALA A 235 19.09 12.60 -6.31
C ALA A 235 18.67 11.91 -5.01
N ALA A 236 19.13 12.39 -3.85
CA ALA A 236 18.74 11.85 -2.54
C ALA A 236 17.26 12.08 -2.23
N GLY A 237 16.72 13.25 -2.59
CA GLY A 237 15.30 13.56 -2.44
C GLY A 237 14.41 12.71 -3.36
N LEU A 238 14.84 12.52 -4.59
CA LEU A 238 14.18 11.64 -5.55
C LEU A 238 14.20 10.18 -5.08
N GLY A 239 15.33 9.70 -4.55
CA GLY A 239 15.41 8.37 -3.93
C GLY A 239 14.53 8.22 -2.70
N ALA A 240 14.44 9.24 -1.83
CA ALA A 240 13.53 9.24 -0.70
C ALA A 240 12.05 9.20 -1.17
N LEU A 241 11.73 9.89 -2.25
CA LEU A 241 10.40 9.84 -2.88
C LEU A 241 10.09 8.44 -3.42
N VAL A 242 11.07 7.79 -4.07
CA VAL A 242 10.94 6.38 -4.52
C VAL A 242 10.66 5.47 -3.32
N PHE A 243 11.41 5.62 -2.22
CA PHE A 243 11.21 4.82 -1.01
C PHE A 243 9.80 4.95 -0.45
N VAL A 244 9.31 6.17 -0.30
CA VAL A 244 7.95 6.43 0.21
C VAL A 244 6.89 5.96 -0.80
N GLY A 245 7.11 6.23 -2.08
CA GLY A 245 6.19 5.87 -3.16
C GLY A 245 6.02 4.36 -3.33
N ALA A 246 7.06 3.57 -3.11
CA ALA A 246 7.05 2.12 -3.28
C ALA A 246 6.01 1.37 -2.41
N TYR A 247 5.48 2.01 -1.37
CA TYR A 247 4.39 1.45 -0.58
C TYR A 247 3.03 1.49 -1.31
N ILE A 248 2.91 2.26 -2.39
CA ILE A 248 1.73 2.28 -3.26
C ILE A 248 2.12 1.63 -4.59
N PRO A 249 1.82 0.33 -4.80
CA PRO A 249 2.25 -0.39 -5.98
C PRO A 249 1.85 0.32 -7.29
N TYR A 250 2.72 0.29 -8.27
CA TYR A 250 2.60 0.92 -9.59
C TYR A 250 2.56 2.46 -9.56
N LEU A 251 1.72 3.07 -8.72
CA LEU A 251 1.55 4.53 -8.69
C LEU A 251 2.80 5.22 -8.16
N GLY A 252 3.37 4.69 -7.08
CA GLY A 252 4.56 5.25 -6.47
C GLY A 252 5.76 5.24 -7.42
N ALA A 253 6.03 4.10 -8.03
CA ALA A 253 7.10 3.94 -9.00
C ALA A 253 6.93 4.84 -10.24
N PHE A 254 5.69 4.95 -10.74
CA PHE A 254 5.38 5.82 -11.88
C PHE A 254 5.61 7.30 -11.55
N ILE A 255 5.07 7.78 -10.45
CA ILE A 255 5.18 9.21 -10.06
C ILE A 255 6.64 9.56 -9.74
N SER A 256 7.32 8.75 -8.92
CA SER A 256 8.69 9.04 -8.53
C SER A 256 9.67 8.90 -9.70
N GLY A 257 9.47 7.89 -10.56
CA GLY A 257 10.27 7.71 -11.77
C GLY A 257 10.07 8.82 -12.78
N ALA A 258 8.81 9.23 -13.03
CA ALA A 258 8.51 10.36 -13.89
C ALA A 258 9.14 11.65 -13.37
N LEU A 259 9.07 11.91 -12.07
CA LEU A 259 9.69 13.10 -11.49
C LEU A 259 11.21 13.07 -11.62
N ALA A 260 11.86 11.92 -11.41
CA ALA A 260 13.30 11.77 -11.59
C ALA A 260 13.73 12.08 -13.02
N VAL A 261 12.99 11.59 -14.00
CA VAL A 261 13.26 11.87 -15.43
C VAL A 261 13.02 13.35 -15.76
N LEU A 262 11.96 13.95 -15.21
CA LEU A 262 11.66 15.38 -15.42
C LEU A 262 12.74 16.29 -14.83
N VAL A 263 13.24 15.99 -13.63
CA VAL A 263 14.34 16.74 -13.00
C VAL A 263 15.61 16.60 -13.84
N ALA A 264 15.95 15.38 -14.29
CA ALA A 264 17.08 15.15 -15.17
C ALA A 264 16.96 15.91 -16.52
N LEU A 265 15.74 15.98 -17.06
CA LEU A 265 15.45 16.74 -18.29
C LEU A 265 15.63 18.24 -18.08
N ALA A 266 15.16 18.72 -16.93
CA ALA A 266 15.20 20.11 -16.56
C ALA A 266 16.61 20.67 -16.41
N ASP A 267 17.45 19.98 -15.66
CA ASP A 267 18.78 20.44 -15.28
C ASP A 267 19.88 20.03 -16.27
N ARG A 268 19.79 18.79 -16.80
CA ARG A 268 20.86 18.16 -17.60
C ARG A 268 20.53 17.95 -19.08
N GLY A 269 19.27 18.23 -19.47
CA GLY A 269 18.81 18.12 -20.85
C GLY A 269 18.41 16.70 -21.25
N PHE A 270 18.01 16.57 -22.53
CA PHE A 270 17.34 15.37 -23.09
C PHE A 270 18.18 14.09 -22.99
N VAL A 271 19.48 14.16 -23.23
CA VAL A 271 20.34 12.97 -23.24
C VAL A 271 20.46 12.36 -21.84
N ILE A 272 20.63 13.18 -20.83
CA ILE A 272 20.71 12.71 -19.42
C ILE A 272 19.33 12.25 -18.94
N ALA A 273 18.24 12.90 -19.35
CA ALA A 273 16.89 12.43 -19.08
C ALA A 273 16.63 11.03 -19.65
N LEU A 274 17.13 10.72 -20.85
CA LEU A 274 17.02 9.40 -21.44
C LEU A 274 17.82 8.35 -20.66
N TRP A 275 19.00 8.69 -20.14
CA TRP A 275 19.77 7.83 -19.25
C TRP A 275 19.08 7.63 -17.91
N ALA A 276 18.49 8.68 -17.32
CA ALA A 276 17.71 8.59 -16.10
C ALA A 276 16.48 7.68 -16.28
N LEU A 277 15.78 7.79 -17.41
CA LEU A 277 14.71 6.86 -17.78
C LEU A 277 15.23 5.42 -17.89
N GLY A 278 16.39 5.23 -18.50
CA GLY A 278 17.06 3.92 -18.58
C GLY A 278 17.34 3.34 -17.19
N VAL A 279 17.87 4.13 -16.27
CA VAL A 279 18.09 3.73 -14.87
C VAL A 279 16.76 3.33 -14.20
N VAL A 280 15.73 4.16 -14.29
CA VAL A 280 14.42 3.87 -13.71
C VAL A 280 13.84 2.57 -14.28
N LEU A 281 13.85 2.39 -15.59
CA LEU A 281 13.35 1.17 -16.23
C LEU A 281 14.18 -0.07 -15.86
N ALA A 282 15.51 0.05 -15.76
CA ALA A 282 16.37 -1.06 -15.33
C ALA A 282 16.05 -1.50 -13.90
N VAL A 283 15.83 -0.54 -12.98
CA VAL A 283 15.42 -0.83 -11.61
C VAL A 283 14.03 -1.46 -11.56
N GLN A 284 13.07 -0.99 -12.37
CA GLN A 284 11.74 -1.60 -12.45
C GLN A 284 11.77 -3.04 -12.99
N VAL A 285 12.64 -3.31 -13.98
CA VAL A 285 12.86 -4.69 -14.47
C VAL A 285 13.49 -5.55 -13.38
N LEU A 286 14.48 -5.03 -12.64
CA LEU A 286 15.10 -5.70 -11.52
C LEU A 286 14.07 -6.01 -10.42
N GLU A 287 13.24 -5.02 -10.06
CA GLU A 287 12.15 -5.18 -9.09
C GLU A 287 11.22 -6.32 -9.50
N GLY A 288 10.62 -6.24 -10.70
CA GLY A 288 9.57 -7.17 -11.13
C GLY A 288 10.08 -8.59 -11.39
N HIS A 289 11.29 -8.76 -11.92
CA HIS A 289 11.80 -10.06 -12.34
C HIS A 289 12.71 -10.73 -11.30
N VAL A 290 13.34 -9.96 -10.41
CA VAL A 290 14.31 -10.51 -9.44
C VAL A 290 13.85 -10.27 -8.01
N LEU A 291 13.59 -9.02 -7.62
CA LEU A 291 13.32 -8.70 -6.21
C LEU A 291 11.96 -9.23 -5.75
N GLN A 292 10.91 -9.01 -6.53
CA GLN A 292 9.57 -9.51 -6.15
C GLN A 292 9.53 -11.03 -6.02
N PRO A 293 10.00 -11.87 -6.99
CA PRO A 293 10.05 -13.31 -6.81
C PRO A 293 10.91 -13.76 -5.65
N MET A 294 12.07 -13.12 -5.42
CA MET A 294 12.98 -13.52 -4.33
C MET A 294 12.46 -13.16 -2.94
N ILE A 295 11.86 -11.98 -2.80
CA ILE A 295 11.49 -11.42 -1.50
C ILE A 295 10.05 -11.78 -1.13
N GLN A 296 9.12 -11.73 -2.09
CA GLN A 296 7.69 -11.95 -1.84
C GLN A 296 7.20 -13.38 -2.15
N SER A 297 8.05 -14.26 -2.70
CA SER A 297 7.66 -15.65 -3.05
C SER A 297 7.14 -16.48 -1.87
N ARG A 298 7.50 -16.11 -0.65
CA ARG A 298 7.09 -16.80 0.60
C ARG A 298 5.86 -16.16 1.26
N THR A 299 5.36 -15.06 0.71
CA THR A 299 4.14 -14.38 1.15
C THR A 299 2.98 -14.71 0.20
N VAL A 300 1.85 -14.09 0.38
CA VAL A 300 0.65 -14.38 -0.39
C VAL A 300 0.88 -14.00 -1.87
N GLN A 301 0.98 -15.02 -2.74
CA GLN A 301 1.04 -14.81 -4.19
C GLN A 301 -0.34 -14.38 -4.68
N MET A 302 -0.51 -13.10 -4.92
CA MET A 302 -1.75 -12.55 -5.48
C MET A 302 -1.58 -12.32 -6.99
N HIS A 303 -2.62 -12.64 -7.75
CA HIS A 303 -2.62 -12.32 -9.18
C HIS A 303 -2.56 -10.79 -9.38
N PRO A 304 -1.74 -10.26 -10.31
CA PRO A 304 -1.62 -8.80 -10.54
C PRO A 304 -2.95 -8.08 -10.74
N ALA A 305 -3.91 -8.73 -11.42
CA ALA A 305 -5.24 -8.17 -11.61
C ALA A 305 -5.99 -7.93 -10.28
N VAL A 306 -5.82 -8.82 -9.29
CA VAL A 306 -6.43 -8.64 -7.95
C VAL A 306 -5.82 -7.43 -7.27
N VAL A 307 -4.51 -7.26 -7.36
CA VAL A 307 -3.80 -6.09 -6.81
C VAL A 307 -4.32 -4.80 -7.44
N MET A 308 -4.44 -4.73 -8.78
CA MET A 308 -4.96 -3.55 -9.47
C MET A 308 -6.40 -3.22 -9.07
N VAL A 309 -7.28 -4.22 -9.03
CA VAL A 309 -8.69 -4.02 -8.63
C VAL A 309 -8.79 -3.53 -7.19
N THR A 310 -8.00 -4.11 -6.27
CA THR A 310 -8.04 -3.71 -4.85
C THR A 310 -7.46 -2.32 -4.62
N ILE A 311 -6.40 -1.92 -5.35
CA ILE A 311 -5.86 -0.56 -5.30
C ILE A 311 -6.91 0.44 -5.80
N THR A 312 -7.59 0.15 -6.92
CA THR A 312 -8.63 1.02 -7.46
C THR A 312 -9.82 1.14 -6.49
N ALA A 313 -10.24 0.02 -5.90
CA ALA A 313 -11.28 0.01 -4.87
C ALA A 313 -10.85 0.79 -3.63
N GLY A 314 -9.62 0.62 -3.16
CA GLY A 314 -9.06 1.38 -2.04
C GLY A 314 -9.02 2.88 -2.33
N ALA A 315 -8.60 3.26 -3.54
CA ALA A 315 -8.58 4.65 -3.99
C ALA A 315 -9.97 5.31 -3.91
N SER A 316 -11.00 4.60 -4.32
CA SER A 316 -12.39 5.12 -4.31
C SER A 316 -12.96 5.29 -2.90
N VAL A 317 -12.50 4.51 -1.92
CA VAL A 317 -13.01 4.54 -0.52
C VAL A 317 -12.28 5.59 0.33
N ALA A 318 -10.95 5.62 0.26
CA ALA A 318 -10.13 6.45 1.15
C ALA A 318 -8.93 7.13 0.43
N GLY A 319 -9.01 7.34 -0.88
CA GLY A 319 -7.98 8.03 -1.66
C GLY A 319 -6.62 7.34 -1.56
N ILE A 320 -5.55 8.13 -1.41
CA ILE A 320 -4.16 7.62 -1.34
C ILE A 320 -3.97 6.64 -0.16
N LEU A 321 -4.57 6.93 0.99
CA LEU A 321 -4.50 6.04 2.15
C LEU A 321 -5.22 4.71 1.90
N GLY A 322 -6.33 4.74 1.16
CA GLY A 322 -7.02 3.53 0.74
C GLY A 322 -6.18 2.67 -0.22
N MET A 323 -5.45 3.28 -1.16
CA MET A 323 -4.50 2.57 -2.03
C MET A 323 -3.39 1.89 -1.23
N LEU A 324 -2.80 2.61 -0.27
CA LEU A 324 -1.76 2.09 0.61
C LEU A 324 -2.23 0.87 1.43
N LEU A 325 -3.47 0.93 1.94
CA LEU A 325 -4.06 -0.12 2.76
C LEU A 325 -4.58 -1.32 1.95
N ALA A 326 -4.92 -1.13 0.67
CA ALA A 326 -5.60 -2.11 -0.15
C ALA A 326 -4.87 -3.46 -0.24
N VAL A 327 -3.59 -3.44 -0.57
CA VAL A 327 -2.80 -4.66 -0.79
C VAL A 327 -2.53 -5.42 0.52
N PRO A 328 -2.09 -4.78 1.62
CA PRO A 328 -1.95 -5.47 2.91
C PRO A 328 -3.25 -6.07 3.44
N LEU A 329 -4.37 -5.38 3.28
CA LEU A 329 -5.68 -5.90 3.70
C LEU A 329 -6.10 -7.10 2.86
N THR A 330 -5.83 -7.07 1.56
CA THR A 330 -6.06 -8.22 0.67
C THR A 330 -5.16 -9.40 1.07
N ALA A 331 -3.89 -9.16 1.39
CA ALA A 331 -2.99 -10.19 1.89
C ALA A 331 -3.51 -10.82 3.19
N ALA A 332 -4.04 -10.01 4.11
CA ALA A 332 -4.67 -10.49 5.34
C ALA A 332 -5.90 -11.36 5.03
N ALA A 333 -6.78 -10.94 4.13
CA ALA A 333 -7.95 -11.69 3.71
C ALA A 333 -7.59 -13.05 3.08
N PHE A 334 -6.59 -13.07 2.19
CA PHE A 334 -6.07 -14.33 1.63
C PHE A 334 -5.50 -15.24 2.73
N GLY A 335 -4.77 -14.69 3.70
CA GLY A 335 -4.26 -15.45 4.85
C GLY A 335 -5.39 -16.10 5.65
N ILE A 336 -6.48 -15.39 5.89
CA ILE A 336 -7.68 -15.91 6.57
C ILE A 336 -8.32 -17.04 5.75
N ILE A 337 -8.52 -16.82 4.45
CA ILE A 337 -9.12 -17.82 3.55
C ILE A 337 -8.27 -19.10 3.51
N GLN A 338 -6.95 -18.98 3.45
CA GLN A 338 -6.06 -20.14 3.49
C GLN A 338 -6.18 -20.91 4.80
N GLU A 339 -6.25 -20.21 5.94
CA GLU A 339 -6.42 -20.89 7.25
C GLU A 339 -7.74 -21.66 7.32
N LEU A 340 -8.82 -21.04 6.82
CA LEU A 340 -10.12 -21.70 6.76
C LEU A 340 -10.08 -22.95 5.85
N ARG A 341 -9.49 -22.83 4.66
CA ARG A 341 -9.39 -23.96 3.73
C ARG A 341 -8.62 -25.13 4.33
N THR A 342 -7.51 -24.86 4.99
CA THR A 342 -6.71 -25.92 5.65
C THR A 342 -7.52 -26.64 6.72
N ARG A 343 -8.24 -25.92 7.57
CA ARG A 343 -9.06 -26.51 8.63
C ARG A 343 -10.21 -27.36 8.13
N TYR A 344 -10.94 -26.87 7.11
CA TYR A 344 -12.05 -27.63 6.53
C TYR A 344 -11.60 -28.80 5.64
N ALA A 345 -10.39 -28.77 5.05
CA ALA A 345 -9.84 -29.90 4.35
C ALA A 345 -9.43 -31.05 5.30
N ASP A 346 -8.99 -30.71 6.52
CA ASP A 346 -8.65 -31.70 7.56
C ASP A 346 -9.90 -32.35 8.20
N GLU A 347 -11.10 -31.75 8.02
CA GLU A 347 -12.37 -32.29 8.51
C GLU A 347 -13.08 -33.24 7.52
N GLU A 348 -12.63 -33.32 6.24
CA GLU A 348 -13.15 -34.34 5.33
C GLU A 348 -12.67 -35.74 5.80
N PRO A 349 -13.60 -36.70 6.08
CA PRO A 349 -13.21 -38.07 6.46
C PRO A 349 -12.36 -38.64 5.35
N SER A 350 -11.17 -39.14 5.69
CA SER A 350 -10.37 -39.95 4.78
C SER A 350 -11.28 -41.05 4.16
N PRO A 351 -11.31 -41.21 2.82
CA PRO A 351 -12.02 -42.33 2.21
C PRO A 351 -11.55 -43.62 2.89
N GLY A 352 -12.49 -44.28 3.57
CA GLY A 352 -12.21 -45.55 4.25
C GLY A 352 -11.52 -46.51 3.31
N PRO A 353 -10.70 -47.48 3.84
CA PRO A 353 -9.96 -48.39 3.02
C PRO A 353 -10.93 -49.04 2.05
N SER A 354 -10.71 -48.79 0.76
CA SER A 354 -11.46 -49.42 -0.31
C SER A 354 -11.34 -50.93 -0.12
N SER A 355 -12.49 -51.61 0.00
CA SER A 355 -12.65 -53.04 -0.09
C SER A 355 -12.05 -53.54 -1.42
N GLN A 356 -10.74 -53.68 -1.45
CA GLN A 356 -10.00 -54.51 -2.41
C GLN A 356 -9.55 -55.73 -1.66
N GLU A 357 -10.50 -56.62 -1.35
CA GLU A 357 -10.30 -58.03 -1.09
C GLU A 357 -11.65 -58.71 -1.20
N ALA A 358 -12.03 -59.08 -2.40
CA ALA A 358 -12.88 -60.20 -2.68
C ALA A 358 -12.70 -60.65 -4.16
#